data_e721906b558b6eb473875bcba0df7993
#
_entry.id   e721906b558b6eb473875bcba0df7993
#
_cell.length_a   1.000
_cell.length_b   1.000
_cell.length_c   1.000
_cell.angle_alpha   90.00
_cell.angle_beta   90.00
_cell.angle_gamma   90.00
#
_symmetry.space_group_name_H-M   'P 1'
#
loop_
_entity.id
_entity.type
_entity.pdbx_description
1 polymer ?
#
loop_
_entity_poly.entity_id
_entity_poly.type
_entity_poly.pdbx_seq_one_letter_code
_entity_poly.pdbx_strand_id
1 'polypeptide(L)'
;MQNLTLGEIRRSIGRNLGIVIIGVTTSTTDTSSLIDTKNLLGGNDDHKQKEVMIYDATVIADGESSIVADFIGVQHDATVDPVFTGAITTGDKYELWDTPWRIADINDAINQAIAELTDYCLQVQVDTSLFTENSKYLYSIPSGFTHLSKVEYVKSVSELEVEDCED
;
A
#
# COMPACT_ATOMS: atom_id res chain seq x y z
N MET A 1 -15.70 -0.63 6.66
CA MET A 1 -14.48 -1.34 6.25
C MET A 1 -13.30 -0.41 6.46
N GLN A 2 -12.22 -0.88 7.04
CA GLN A 2 -11.00 -0.10 7.15
C GLN A 2 -10.25 -0.22 5.82
N ASN A 3 -10.04 0.89 5.13
CA ASN A 3 -9.24 0.90 3.91
C ASN A 3 -7.76 0.87 4.34
N LEU A 4 -7.08 -0.25 4.10
CA LEU A 4 -5.66 -0.38 4.34
C LEU A 4 -4.88 0.20 3.16
N THR A 5 -3.86 0.99 3.45
CA THR A 5 -2.90 1.46 2.44
C THR A 5 -1.89 0.36 2.10
N LEU A 6 -1.26 0.45 0.92
CA LEU A 6 -0.18 -0.46 0.51
C LEU A 6 0.94 -0.51 1.57
N GLY A 7 1.32 0.64 2.13
CA GLY A 7 2.32 0.72 3.18
C GLY A 7 1.93 -0.02 4.46
N GLU A 8 0.65 0.04 4.87
CA GLU A 8 0.17 -0.69 6.05
C GLU A 8 0.18 -2.20 5.82
N ILE A 9 -0.23 -2.65 4.63
CA ILE A 9 -0.17 -4.07 4.24
C ILE A 9 1.28 -4.55 4.26
N ARG A 10 2.18 -3.81 3.61
CA ARG A 10 3.62 -4.13 3.56
C ARG A 10 4.23 -4.23 4.97
N ARG A 11 4.01 -3.24 5.83
CA ARG A 11 4.49 -3.26 7.22
C ARG A 11 3.94 -4.43 8.02
N SER A 12 2.67 -4.77 7.82
CA SER A 12 2.05 -5.93 8.47
C SER A 12 2.71 -7.24 8.05
N ILE A 13 2.95 -7.42 6.74
CA ILE A 13 3.66 -8.59 6.21
C ILE A 13 5.07 -8.66 6.79
N GLY A 14 5.82 -7.57 6.71
CA GLY A 14 7.20 -7.52 7.19
C GLY A 14 7.34 -7.83 8.68
N ARG A 15 6.42 -7.33 9.51
CA ARG A 15 6.37 -7.66 10.94
C ARG A 15 6.09 -9.14 11.19
N ASN A 16 5.12 -9.70 10.48
CA ASN A 16 4.75 -11.11 10.64
C ASN A 16 5.88 -12.06 10.22
N LEU A 17 6.68 -11.66 9.23
CA LEU A 17 7.84 -12.41 8.78
C LEU A 17 9.12 -12.11 9.59
N GLY A 18 9.12 -11.06 10.41
CA GLY A 18 10.28 -10.64 11.19
C GLY A 18 11.42 -10.05 10.34
N ILE A 19 11.10 -9.49 9.18
CA ILE A 19 12.08 -8.98 8.20
C ILE A 19 12.11 -7.45 8.09
N VAL A 20 11.38 -6.75 8.96
CA VAL A 20 11.33 -5.28 8.99
C VAL A 20 11.45 -4.76 10.41
N ILE A 21 12.26 -3.73 10.57
CA ILE A 21 12.27 -2.88 11.78
C ILE A 21 11.44 -1.64 11.43
N ILE A 22 10.47 -1.32 12.28
CA ILE A 22 9.66 -0.11 12.17
C ILE A 22 9.99 0.76 13.37
N GLY A 23 10.48 1.95 13.10
CA GLY A 23 10.98 2.84 14.12
C GLY A 23 10.57 4.28 13.92
N VAL A 24 10.99 5.08 14.87
CA VAL A 24 10.83 6.52 14.90
C VAL A 24 12.18 7.14 15.26
N THR A 25 12.64 8.08 14.45
CA THR A 25 13.93 8.75 14.67
C THR A 25 13.95 9.46 16.03
N THR A 26 15.03 9.32 16.74
CA THR A 26 15.19 9.90 18.09
C THR A 26 16.03 11.17 18.12
N SER A 27 16.62 11.54 16.98
CA SER A 27 17.43 12.74 16.84
C SER A 27 17.20 13.40 15.49
N THR A 28 17.33 14.72 15.44
CA THR A 28 17.41 15.46 14.18
C THR A 28 18.85 15.42 13.67
N THR A 29 19.00 15.07 12.41
CA THR A 29 20.29 14.90 11.75
C THR A 29 20.34 15.65 10.43
N ASP A 30 21.28 15.32 9.58
CA ASP A 30 21.35 15.79 8.20
C ASP A 30 20.56 14.89 7.24
N THR A 31 20.86 14.97 5.95
CA THR A 31 20.21 14.18 4.90
C THR A 31 20.72 12.74 4.80
N SER A 32 21.77 12.38 5.53
CA SER A 32 22.47 11.11 5.38
C SER A 32 22.49 10.22 6.60
N SER A 33 22.07 10.72 7.78
CA SER A 33 22.20 10.02 9.05
C SER A 33 20.86 9.82 9.73
N LEU A 34 20.48 8.55 9.98
CA LEU A 34 19.25 8.18 10.66
C LEU A 34 19.61 7.59 12.04
N ILE A 35 19.17 8.26 13.11
CA ILE A 35 19.45 7.85 14.49
C ILE A 35 18.16 7.41 15.18
N ASP A 36 18.17 6.17 15.71
CA ASP A 36 17.10 5.67 16.57
C ASP A 36 17.70 4.81 17.68
N THR A 37 17.79 5.40 18.86
CA THR A 37 18.38 4.75 20.05
C THR A 37 17.50 3.65 20.64
N LYS A 38 16.28 3.47 20.13
CA LYS A 38 15.32 2.48 20.64
C LYS A 38 15.24 1.22 19.79
N ASN A 39 15.27 1.38 18.47
CA ASN A 39 15.01 0.29 17.54
C ASN A 39 16.23 -0.10 16.70
N LEU A 40 17.19 0.81 16.45
CA LEU A 40 18.43 0.48 15.75
C LEU A 40 19.47 -0.03 16.78
N LEU A 41 19.26 -1.28 17.21
CA LEU A 41 20.13 -1.96 18.15
C LEU A 41 21.03 -2.94 17.39
N GLY A 42 22.27 -3.09 17.86
CA GLY A 42 23.22 -4.05 17.27
C GLY A 42 24.66 -3.57 17.34
N GLY A 43 25.56 -4.38 16.78
CA GLY A 43 26.96 -4.03 16.58
C GLY A 43 27.17 -3.17 15.36
N ASN A 44 28.41 -2.75 15.12
CA ASN A 44 28.74 -2.06 13.87
C ASN A 44 28.43 -2.95 12.68
N ASP A 45 27.97 -2.34 11.60
CA ASP A 45 27.58 -2.97 10.35
C ASP A 45 26.34 -3.90 10.38
N ASP A 46 25.70 -4.13 11.54
CA ASP A 46 24.54 -5.06 11.63
C ASP A 46 23.36 -4.65 10.75
N HIS A 47 23.24 -3.38 10.42
CA HIS A 47 22.18 -2.87 9.53
C HIS A 47 22.65 -2.48 8.13
N LYS A 48 23.92 -2.71 7.82
CA LYS A 48 24.49 -2.40 6.53
C LYS A 48 23.79 -3.16 5.38
N GLN A 49 23.64 -2.50 4.23
CA GLN A 49 22.96 -3.02 3.03
C GLN A 49 21.46 -3.23 3.17
N LYS A 50 20.86 -2.92 4.32
CA LYS A 50 19.40 -2.90 4.48
C LYS A 50 18.81 -1.69 3.76
N GLU A 51 17.58 -1.83 3.28
CA GLU A 51 16.84 -0.73 2.66
C GLU A 51 16.02 -0.01 3.71
N VAL A 52 16.17 1.31 3.81
CA VAL A 52 15.38 2.16 4.68
C VAL A 52 14.44 3.04 3.87
N MET A 53 13.21 3.21 4.33
CA MET A 53 12.23 4.11 3.76
C MET A 53 11.59 4.98 4.83
N ILE A 54 11.51 6.26 4.58
CA ILE A 54 10.79 7.22 5.42
C ILE A 54 9.33 7.27 4.93
N TYR A 55 8.35 7.19 5.83
CA TYR A 55 6.93 7.12 5.45
C TYR A 55 5.99 8.08 6.20
N ASP A 56 6.47 8.83 7.13
CA ASP A 56 5.73 9.89 7.83
C ASP A 56 6.77 10.87 8.37
N ALA A 57 7.06 11.90 7.59
CA ALA A 57 8.13 12.84 7.87
C ALA A 57 7.67 14.29 7.72
N THR A 58 8.43 15.18 8.33
CA THR A 58 8.13 16.62 8.27
C THR A 58 8.75 17.31 7.06
N VAL A 59 9.93 16.85 6.61
CA VAL A 59 10.75 17.52 5.58
C VAL A 59 11.03 16.63 4.40
N ILE A 60 11.20 15.31 4.63
CA ILE A 60 11.46 14.32 3.58
C ILE A 60 10.14 13.93 2.93
N ALA A 61 10.15 13.72 1.62
CA ALA A 61 8.99 13.20 0.92
C ALA A 61 8.65 11.78 1.39
N ASP A 62 7.39 11.53 1.74
CA ASP A 62 6.92 10.22 2.15
C ASP A 62 7.15 9.18 1.04
N GLY A 63 7.71 8.03 1.41
CA GLY A 63 8.04 6.96 0.48
C GLY A 63 9.44 7.06 -0.12
N GLU A 64 10.24 8.05 0.26
CA GLU A 64 11.63 8.12 -0.16
C GLU A 64 12.44 7.02 0.53
N SER A 65 13.22 6.27 -0.26
CA SER A 65 14.02 5.14 0.23
C SER A 65 15.49 5.28 -0.12
N SER A 66 16.32 4.64 0.69
CA SER A 66 17.77 4.60 0.53
C SER A 66 18.35 3.30 1.09
N ILE A 67 19.64 3.11 0.90
CA ILE A 67 20.36 1.94 1.42
C ILE A 67 21.27 2.39 2.57
N VAL A 68 21.30 1.60 3.63
CA VAL A 68 22.24 1.81 4.72
C VAL A 68 23.66 1.45 4.22
N ALA A 69 24.50 2.45 4.04
CA ALA A 69 25.87 2.32 3.62
C ALA A 69 26.79 1.93 4.76
N ASP A 70 26.50 2.43 5.96
CA ASP A 70 27.27 2.16 7.17
C ASP A 70 26.36 2.21 8.42
N PHE A 71 26.73 1.49 9.48
CA PHE A 71 26.01 1.51 10.74
C PHE A 71 26.97 1.50 11.92
N ILE A 72 26.82 2.47 12.82
CA ILE A 72 27.63 2.61 14.03
C ILE A 72 26.78 2.24 15.25
N GLY A 73 26.93 1.01 15.74
CA GLY A 73 26.06 0.43 16.76
C GLY A 73 26.00 1.22 18.07
N VAL A 74 27.16 1.73 18.55
CA VAL A 74 27.21 2.53 19.81
C VAL A 74 26.53 3.89 19.70
N GLN A 75 26.32 4.40 18.49
CA GLN A 75 25.63 5.65 18.20
C GLN A 75 24.20 5.44 17.73
N HIS A 76 23.82 4.19 17.45
CA HIS A 76 22.54 3.83 16.82
C HIS A 76 22.27 4.63 15.54
N ASP A 77 23.33 4.86 14.77
CA ASP A 77 23.38 5.73 13.60
C ASP A 77 23.57 4.91 12.33
N ALA A 78 22.60 5.02 11.45
CA ALA A 78 22.62 4.43 10.10
C ALA A 78 22.90 5.52 9.07
N THR A 79 24.07 5.50 8.49
CA THR A 79 24.42 6.37 7.36
C THR A 79 23.85 5.78 6.07
N VAL A 80 23.16 6.61 5.26
CA VAL A 80 22.49 6.18 4.04
C VAL A 80 23.14 6.74 2.76
N ASP A 81 23.07 5.96 1.71
CA ASP A 81 23.50 6.35 0.35
C ASP A 81 22.58 5.68 -0.69
N PRO A 82 21.93 6.46 -1.58
CA PRO A 82 21.94 7.93 -1.72
C PRO A 82 21.35 8.67 -0.51
N VAL A 83 21.76 9.89 -0.28
CA VAL A 83 21.22 10.73 0.77
C VAL A 83 19.77 11.12 0.47
N PHE A 84 18.96 11.35 1.50
CA PHE A 84 17.59 11.83 1.34
C PHE A 84 17.53 13.28 0.82
N THR A 85 16.40 13.66 0.24
CA THR A 85 16.19 15.03 -0.29
C THR A 85 16.08 16.09 0.78
N GLY A 86 15.72 15.70 2.01
CA GLY A 86 15.59 16.59 3.16
C GLY A 86 16.27 16.02 4.41
N ALA A 87 16.50 16.87 5.40
CA ALA A 87 17.07 16.47 6.67
C ALA A 87 16.10 15.56 7.45
N ILE A 88 16.65 14.52 8.06
CA ILE A 88 15.92 13.63 8.97
C ILE A 88 15.65 14.36 10.26
N THR A 89 14.40 14.39 10.71
CA THR A 89 14.00 15.10 11.93
C THR A 89 13.53 14.13 13.01
N THR A 90 13.66 14.55 14.27
CA THR A 90 13.13 13.76 15.38
C THR A 90 11.64 13.54 15.23
N GLY A 91 11.21 12.29 15.26
CA GLY A 91 9.81 11.91 15.13
C GLY A 91 9.45 11.35 13.75
N ASP A 92 10.32 11.47 12.74
CA ASP A 92 10.10 10.87 11.43
C ASP A 92 10.02 9.35 11.55
N LYS A 93 9.04 8.74 10.88
CA LYS A 93 8.82 7.30 10.92
C LYS A 93 9.50 6.62 9.75
N TYR A 94 10.09 5.48 10.02
CA TYR A 94 10.81 4.72 9.00
C TYR A 94 10.53 3.21 9.08
N GLU A 95 10.78 2.55 7.95
CA GLU A 95 10.85 1.11 7.79
C GLU A 95 12.28 0.75 7.39
N LEU A 96 12.90 -0.22 8.07
CA LEU A 96 14.20 -0.77 7.70
C LEU A 96 14.06 -2.26 7.38
N TRP A 97 14.32 -2.63 6.14
CA TRP A 97 14.08 -3.95 5.58
C TRP A 97 15.35 -4.78 5.51
N ASP A 98 15.28 -6.00 6.00
CA ASP A 98 16.39 -6.93 5.97
C ASP A 98 16.71 -7.41 4.54
N THR A 99 18.01 -7.52 4.23
CA THR A 99 18.44 -8.16 2.96
C THR A 99 18.02 -9.63 2.94
N PRO A 100 17.58 -10.17 1.77
CA PRO A 100 17.60 -9.54 0.45
C PRO A 100 16.31 -8.79 0.06
N TRP A 101 15.42 -8.57 1.01
CA TRP A 101 14.10 -8.02 0.73
C TRP A 101 14.17 -6.56 0.33
N ARG A 102 13.58 -6.24 -0.83
CA ARG A 102 13.47 -4.86 -1.32
C ARG A 102 12.02 -4.40 -1.27
N ILE A 103 11.83 -3.16 -0.91
CA ILE A 103 10.49 -2.54 -0.78
C ILE A 103 9.73 -2.62 -2.10
N ALA A 104 10.41 -2.40 -3.23
CA ALA A 104 9.82 -2.51 -4.56
C ALA A 104 9.30 -3.93 -4.83
N ASP A 105 10.11 -4.96 -4.57
CA ASP A 105 9.73 -6.36 -4.81
C ASP A 105 8.54 -6.78 -3.96
N ILE A 106 8.48 -6.32 -2.71
CA ILE A 106 7.36 -6.59 -1.81
C ILE A 106 6.10 -5.88 -2.28
N ASN A 107 6.20 -4.62 -2.71
CA ASN A 107 5.07 -3.88 -3.28
C ASN A 107 4.54 -4.56 -4.53
N ASP A 108 5.41 -5.03 -5.42
CA ASP A 108 5.03 -5.74 -6.63
C ASP A 108 4.34 -7.07 -6.31
N ALA A 109 4.86 -7.83 -5.34
CA ALA A 109 4.23 -9.07 -4.88
C ALA A 109 2.83 -8.82 -4.28
N ILE A 110 2.65 -7.75 -3.49
CA ILE A 110 1.35 -7.37 -2.95
C ILE A 110 0.39 -6.99 -4.08
N ASN A 111 0.83 -6.18 -5.05
CA ASN A 111 0.00 -5.76 -6.17
C ASN A 111 -0.40 -6.96 -7.04
N GLN A 112 0.51 -7.90 -7.28
CA GLN A 112 0.21 -9.13 -7.98
C GLN A 112 -0.82 -9.97 -7.22
N ALA A 113 -0.66 -10.16 -5.92
CA ALA A 113 -1.62 -10.89 -5.09
C ALA A 113 -3.01 -10.24 -5.10
N ILE A 114 -3.08 -8.89 -5.05
CA ILE A 114 -4.34 -8.16 -5.17
C ILE A 114 -4.97 -8.38 -6.55
N ALA A 115 -4.18 -8.34 -7.62
CA ALA A 115 -4.68 -8.58 -8.97
C ALA A 115 -5.24 -10.00 -9.13
N GLU A 116 -4.56 -11.01 -8.60
CA GLU A 116 -5.03 -12.40 -8.59
C GLU A 116 -6.31 -12.57 -7.76
N LEU A 117 -6.40 -11.90 -6.60
CA LEU A 117 -7.59 -11.95 -5.74
C LEU A 117 -8.81 -11.25 -6.38
N THR A 118 -8.59 -10.28 -7.25
CA THR A 118 -9.67 -9.54 -7.91
C THR A 118 -10.59 -10.47 -8.68
N ASP A 119 -10.06 -11.52 -9.29
CA ASP A 119 -10.84 -12.51 -10.05
C ASP A 119 -11.72 -13.41 -9.14
N TYR A 120 -11.35 -13.55 -7.87
CA TYR A 120 -12.07 -14.40 -6.91
C TYR A 120 -12.95 -13.63 -5.93
N CYS A 121 -12.62 -12.37 -5.67
CA CYS A 121 -13.22 -11.55 -4.62
C CYS A 121 -13.95 -10.32 -5.15
N LEU A 122 -14.55 -10.42 -6.35
CA LEU A 122 -15.35 -9.34 -6.90
C LEU A 122 -16.56 -9.06 -6.01
N GLN A 123 -16.67 -7.83 -5.56
CA GLN A 123 -17.90 -7.38 -4.90
C GLN A 123 -18.98 -7.17 -5.96
N VAL A 124 -20.05 -7.96 -5.88
CA VAL A 124 -21.21 -7.76 -6.76
C VAL A 124 -21.87 -6.43 -6.41
N GLN A 125 -21.91 -5.52 -7.36
CA GLN A 125 -22.65 -4.27 -7.28
C GLN A 125 -23.70 -4.26 -8.38
N VAL A 126 -24.87 -3.71 -8.07
CA VAL A 126 -25.95 -3.54 -9.03
C VAL A 126 -26.07 -2.06 -9.36
N ASP A 127 -26.00 -1.73 -10.64
CA ASP A 127 -26.28 -0.40 -11.17
C ASP A 127 -27.60 -0.43 -11.92
N THR A 128 -28.50 0.45 -11.54
CA THR A 128 -29.83 0.59 -12.16
C THR A 128 -29.95 1.90 -12.94
N SER A 129 -28.87 2.61 -13.19
CA SER A 129 -28.85 3.91 -13.87
C SER A 129 -28.92 3.83 -15.39
N LEU A 130 -28.69 2.64 -15.95
CA LEU A 130 -28.74 2.43 -17.41
C LEU A 130 -30.18 2.23 -17.87
N PHE A 131 -30.61 3.08 -18.78
CA PHE A 131 -31.90 2.98 -19.45
C PHE A 131 -31.70 2.66 -20.93
N THR A 132 -32.57 1.81 -21.47
CA THR A 132 -32.58 1.53 -22.89
C THR A 132 -33.14 2.73 -23.66
N GLU A 133 -32.41 3.16 -24.69
CA GLU A 133 -32.82 4.22 -25.60
C GLU A 133 -33.12 3.63 -26.98
N ASN A 134 -34.12 4.18 -27.66
CA ASN A 134 -34.49 3.71 -29.00
C ASN A 134 -33.31 3.88 -29.97
N SER A 135 -33.00 2.83 -30.73
CA SER A 135 -31.90 2.78 -31.70
C SER A 135 -30.48 2.89 -31.11
N LYS A 136 -30.30 2.73 -29.81
CA LYS A 136 -28.98 2.70 -29.17
C LYS A 136 -28.62 1.26 -28.83
N TYR A 137 -27.49 0.80 -29.36
CA TYR A 137 -27.03 -0.59 -29.24
C TYR A 137 -25.73 -0.71 -28.38
N LEU A 138 -25.09 0.42 -28.08
CA LEU A 138 -23.85 0.44 -27.33
C LEU A 138 -24.03 1.30 -26.09
N TYR A 139 -23.70 0.73 -24.93
CA TYR A 139 -23.75 1.39 -23.64
C TYR A 139 -22.38 1.25 -22.97
N SER A 140 -21.89 2.34 -22.41
CA SER A 140 -20.67 2.30 -21.60
C SER A 140 -20.96 1.64 -20.26
N ILE A 141 -20.02 0.86 -19.76
CA ILE A 141 -20.08 0.35 -18.40
C ILE A 141 -20.03 1.55 -17.42
N PRO A 142 -20.92 1.63 -16.43
CA PRO A 142 -20.91 2.71 -15.46
C PRO A 142 -19.56 2.83 -14.73
N SER A 143 -19.17 4.05 -14.39
CA SER A 143 -17.92 4.30 -13.68
C SER A 143 -17.88 3.55 -12.35
N GLY A 144 -16.76 2.91 -12.04
CA GLY A 144 -16.59 2.09 -10.83
C GLY A 144 -16.83 0.59 -11.02
N PHE A 145 -17.30 0.16 -12.20
CA PHE A 145 -17.39 -1.25 -12.55
C PHE A 145 -16.20 -1.65 -13.41
N THR A 146 -15.52 -2.74 -13.01
CA THR A 146 -14.38 -3.29 -13.75
C THR A 146 -14.77 -4.52 -14.59
N HIS A 147 -15.85 -5.18 -14.20
CA HIS A 147 -16.33 -6.40 -14.85
C HIS A 147 -17.84 -6.43 -14.91
N LEU A 148 -18.38 -6.95 -16.00
CA LEU A 148 -19.82 -7.13 -16.21
C LEU A 148 -20.12 -8.63 -16.04
N SER A 149 -20.82 -9.00 -14.94
CA SER A 149 -21.19 -10.40 -14.71
C SER A 149 -22.57 -10.74 -15.25
N LYS A 150 -23.50 -9.79 -15.24
CA LYS A 150 -24.89 -10.01 -15.71
C LYS A 150 -25.53 -8.70 -16.11
N VAL A 151 -26.35 -8.75 -17.17
CA VAL A 151 -27.25 -7.66 -17.56
C VAL A 151 -28.67 -8.20 -17.48
N GLU A 152 -29.53 -7.53 -16.72
CA GLU A 152 -30.94 -7.83 -16.64
C GLU A 152 -31.74 -6.67 -17.22
N TYR A 153 -32.68 -7.00 -18.09
CA TYR A 153 -33.63 -6.05 -18.61
C TYR A 153 -34.89 -6.10 -17.74
N VAL A 154 -35.21 -4.97 -17.10
CA VAL A 154 -36.43 -4.83 -16.35
C VAL A 154 -37.41 -4.06 -17.22
N LYS A 155 -38.50 -4.71 -17.60
CA LYS A 155 -39.63 -4.04 -18.24
C LYS A 155 -40.22 -3.02 -17.27
N SER A 156 -40.86 -1.98 -17.79
CA SER A 156 -41.44 -0.92 -16.95
C SER A 156 -42.39 -1.50 -15.90
N VAL A 157 -42.46 -0.88 -14.72
CA VAL A 157 -43.24 -1.33 -13.57
C VAL A 157 -44.74 -1.52 -13.93
N SER A 158 -45.24 -0.90 -15.01
CA SER A 158 -46.57 -1.08 -15.52
C SER A 158 -46.86 -2.45 -16.18
N GLU A 159 -45.80 -3.24 -16.48
CA GLU A 159 -45.92 -4.60 -17.01
C GLU A 159 -45.64 -5.68 -15.96
N LEU A 160 -45.32 -5.29 -14.73
CA LEU A 160 -45.10 -6.19 -13.59
C LEU A 160 -46.40 -6.48 -12.80
N GLU A 161 -47.53 -5.84 -13.20
CA GLU A 161 -48.82 -6.20 -12.66
C GLU A 161 -49.44 -7.32 -13.48
N VAL A 162 -49.70 -8.40 -12.77
CA VAL A 162 -50.54 -9.53 -13.16
C VAL A 162 -49.88 -10.67 -13.88
N GLU A 163 -49.03 -11.42 -13.22
CA GLU A 163 -49.26 -12.86 -13.17
C GLU A 163 -49.89 -13.15 -11.79
N ASP A 164 -51.20 -12.93 -11.70
CA ASP A 164 -52.01 -13.50 -10.62
C ASP A 164 -51.78 -15.01 -10.60
N CYS A 165 -51.35 -15.49 -9.43
CA CYS A 165 -51.50 -16.87 -9.07
C CYS A 165 -53.01 -17.21 -9.10
N GLU A 166 -53.50 -17.74 -10.19
CA GLU A 166 -54.73 -18.52 -10.18
C GLU A 166 -54.41 -19.96 -9.85
N ASP A 167 -55.11 -20.47 -8.85
CA ASP A 167 -55.16 -21.75 -8.15
C ASP A 167 -54.90 -23.04 -8.94
#